data_672a1de750e0a3ab86f50213d4b7356a
#
_entry.id   672a1de750e0a3ab86f50213d4b7356a
#
_cell.length_a   1.000
_cell.length_b   1.000
_cell.length_c   1.000
_cell.angle_alpha   90.00
_cell.angle_beta   90.00
_cell.angle_gamma   90.00
#
_symmetry.space_group_name_H-M   'P 1'
#
loop_
_entity.id
_entity.type
_entity.pdbx_description
1 polymer ?
#
loop_
_entity_poly.entity_id
_entity_poly.type
_entity_poly.pdbx_seq_one_letter_code
_entity_poly.pdbx_strand_id
1 'polypeptide(L)'
;AAKLGIPLVDCDGMGRAFPELPMVTFHLNGMSATPMAITDEKGNIGIMETIDNTWTERLARVQTVEMGASALVSIYPATGKQLQDYGIHNIVTLSEEIGKVIRGTYADEQEKRQALVEVTDGFELFQGKILDVEREVKGGFNLGRVKLSGLNSDAGSEAVVHFQNENLIAEKDGQVIAMTPD
;
A
#
# COMPACT_ATOMS: atom_id res chain seq x y z
N ALA A 1 -13.42 -12.96 -7.72
CA ALA A 1 -14.43 -13.58 -6.85
C ALA A 1 -15.83 -13.48 -7.48
N ALA A 2 -16.40 -12.29 -7.67
CA ALA A 2 -17.78 -12.10 -8.13
C ALA A 2 -18.10 -12.82 -9.47
N LYS A 3 -17.23 -12.70 -10.49
CA LYS A 3 -17.42 -13.36 -11.80
C LYS A 3 -17.36 -14.88 -11.71
N LEU A 4 -16.63 -15.43 -10.76
CA LEU A 4 -16.44 -16.86 -10.57
C LEU A 4 -17.44 -17.46 -9.56
N GLY A 5 -18.22 -16.65 -8.87
CA GLY A 5 -19.13 -17.08 -7.83
C GLY A 5 -18.45 -17.70 -6.61
N ILE A 6 -17.18 -17.33 -6.36
CA ILE A 6 -16.42 -17.80 -5.19
C ILE A 6 -16.41 -16.75 -4.09
N PRO A 7 -16.36 -17.14 -2.82
CA PRO A 7 -16.30 -16.19 -1.71
C PRO A 7 -14.98 -15.39 -1.74
N LEU A 8 -15.04 -14.14 -1.30
CA LEU A 8 -13.90 -13.31 -0.99
C LEU A 8 -13.67 -13.35 0.52
N VAL A 9 -12.46 -13.68 0.95
CA VAL A 9 -12.08 -13.62 2.36
C VAL A 9 -11.75 -12.19 2.70
N ASP A 10 -12.34 -11.64 3.77
CA ASP A 10 -12.09 -10.28 4.25
C ASP A 10 -10.79 -10.22 5.05
N CYS A 11 -9.68 -10.35 4.35
CA CYS A 11 -8.33 -10.46 4.92
C CYS A 11 -7.28 -10.22 3.82
N ASP A 12 -6.16 -9.66 4.20
CA ASP A 12 -4.93 -9.66 3.40
C ASP A 12 -3.68 -9.84 4.28
N GLY A 13 -2.49 -9.73 3.68
CA GLY A 13 -1.22 -9.82 4.41
C GLY A 13 -0.51 -8.49 4.62
N MET A 14 -1.14 -7.35 4.29
CA MET A 14 -0.46 -6.06 4.25
C MET A 14 -1.12 -4.99 5.12
N GLY A 15 -2.45 -4.95 5.19
CA GLY A 15 -3.22 -3.88 5.82
C GLY A 15 -3.20 -2.56 5.05
N ARG A 16 -2.08 -2.22 4.46
CA ARG A 16 -1.86 -1.14 3.49
C ARG A 16 -0.82 -1.57 2.45
N ALA A 17 -0.71 -0.84 1.35
CA ALA A 17 0.29 -1.15 0.33
C ALA A 17 1.73 -0.90 0.82
N PHE A 18 2.63 -1.82 0.47
CA PHE A 18 4.07 -1.76 0.68
C PHE A 18 4.80 -1.99 -0.65
N PRO A 19 6.06 -1.51 -0.80
CA PRO A 19 6.77 -1.52 -2.07
C PRO A 19 7.10 -2.90 -2.65
N GLU A 20 7.23 -3.94 -1.82
CA GLU A 20 7.75 -5.25 -2.21
C GLU A 20 6.85 -6.40 -1.76
N LEU A 21 6.82 -7.48 -2.56
CA LEU A 21 5.99 -8.67 -2.29
C LEU A 21 6.28 -9.37 -0.95
N PRO A 22 7.54 -9.39 -0.42
CA PRO A 22 7.81 -9.98 0.90
C PRO A 22 7.33 -9.14 2.08
N MET A 23 6.95 -7.89 1.89
CA MET A 23 6.49 -7.01 2.98
C MET A 23 5.04 -7.33 3.40
N VAL A 24 4.82 -8.57 3.81
CA VAL A 24 3.52 -9.10 4.21
C VAL A 24 3.64 -10.02 5.42
N THR A 25 2.59 -10.09 6.23
CA THR A 25 2.55 -10.96 7.40
C THR A 25 2.75 -12.44 7.06
N PHE A 26 2.35 -12.87 5.88
CA PHE A 26 2.57 -14.24 5.40
C PHE A 26 4.06 -14.56 5.27
N HIS A 27 4.87 -13.64 4.74
CA HIS A 27 6.32 -13.80 4.67
C HIS A 27 6.95 -13.88 6.07
N LEU A 28 6.52 -13.02 6.99
CA LEU A 28 7.01 -13.01 8.38
C LEU A 28 6.73 -14.33 9.10
N ASN A 29 5.67 -15.03 8.70
CA ASN A 29 5.31 -16.35 9.22
C ASN A 29 5.84 -17.53 8.36
N GLY A 30 6.83 -17.28 7.52
CA GLY A 30 7.54 -18.32 6.77
C GLY A 30 6.78 -18.93 5.59
N MET A 31 5.70 -18.27 5.12
CA MET A 31 4.96 -18.76 3.95
C MET A 31 5.70 -18.43 2.64
N SER A 32 5.59 -19.33 1.66
CA SER A 32 6.09 -19.11 0.30
C SER A 32 5.12 -18.26 -0.50
N ALA A 33 5.68 -17.29 -1.25
CA ALA A 33 4.94 -16.51 -2.22
C ALA A 33 4.56 -17.35 -3.48
N THR A 34 5.24 -18.48 -3.69
CA THR A 34 5.00 -19.36 -4.84
C THR A 34 4.21 -20.62 -4.45
N PRO A 35 3.50 -21.25 -5.41
CA PRO A 35 3.40 -20.89 -6.83
C PRO A 35 2.72 -19.54 -7.03
N MET A 36 3.31 -18.71 -7.92
CA MET A 36 2.81 -17.39 -8.24
C MET A 36 2.30 -17.33 -9.68
N ALA A 37 1.18 -16.64 -9.89
CA ALA A 37 0.73 -16.23 -11.22
C ALA A 37 0.75 -14.71 -11.35
N ILE A 38 1.16 -14.22 -12.52
CA ILE A 38 1.20 -12.78 -12.86
C ILE A 38 0.52 -12.56 -14.21
N THR A 39 -0.25 -11.49 -14.36
CA THR A 39 -0.90 -11.16 -15.63
C THR A 39 -1.02 -9.65 -15.81
N ASP A 40 -0.97 -9.19 -17.06
CA ASP A 40 -1.23 -7.81 -17.46
C ASP A 40 -2.64 -7.64 -18.09
N GLU A 41 -2.97 -6.39 -18.44
CA GLU A 41 -4.24 -6.05 -19.10
C GLU A 41 -4.32 -6.53 -20.57
N LYS A 42 -3.17 -6.91 -21.17
CA LYS A 42 -3.09 -7.40 -22.56
C LYS A 42 -3.34 -8.90 -22.67
N GLY A 43 -3.35 -9.59 -21.51
CA GLY A 43 -3.55 -11.04 -21.44
C GLY A 43 -2.26 -11.85 -21.42
N ASN A 44 -1.10 -11.21 -21.23
CA ASN A 44 0.14 -11.96 -20.96
C ASN A 44 0.04 -12.60 -19.57
N ILE A 45 0.45 -13.85 -19.45
CA ILE A 45 0.40 -14.63 -18.21
C ILE A 45 1.77 -15.27 -17.98
N GLY A 46 2.27 -15.13 -16.76
CA GLY A 46 3.43 -15.85 -16.23
C GLY A 46 3.04 -16.70 -15.03
N ILE A 47 3.64 -17.87 -14.92
CA ILE A 47 3.57 -18.72 -13.72
C ILE A 47 5.01 -19.00 -13.30
N MET A 48 5.31 -18.84 -12.02
CA MET A 48 6.65 -19.06 -11.51
C MET A 48 6.69 -19.80 -10.19
N GLU A 49 7.77 -20.56 -10.04
CA GLU A 49 8.27 -21.12 -8.81
C GLU A 49 9.66 -20.54 -8.58
N THR A 50 9.99 -20.19 -7.35
CA THR A 50 11.29 -19.60 -7.00
C THR A 50 11.85 -20.22 -5.73
N ILE A 51 13.14 -20.05 -5.50
CA ILE A 51 13.84 -20.62 -4.33
C ILE A 51 13.47 -19.94 -3.02
N ASP A 52 13.08 -18.65 -3.06
CA ASP A 52 12.62 -17.87 -1.93
C ASP A 52 11.79 -16.64 -2.37
N ASN A 53 11.17 -15.95 -1.39
CA ASN A 53 10.31 -14.80 -1.66
C ASN A 53 11.06 -13.58 -2.21
N THR A 54 12.36 -13.44 -1.93
CA THR A 54 13.19 -12.37 -2.47
C THR A 54 13.39 -12.56 -3.98
N TRP A 55 13.60 -13.81 -4.42
CA TRP A 55 13.66 -14.11 -5.84
C TRP A 55 12.31 -13.97 -6.53
N THR A 56 11.21 -14.29 -5.82
CA THR A 56 9.86 -14.03 -6.34
C THR A 56 9.69 -12.54 -6.66
N GLU A 57 10.03 -11.66 -5.72
CA GLU A 57 9.98 -10.20 -5.90
C GLU A 57 10.80 -9.74 -7.11
N ARG A 58 12.07 -10.16 -7.17
CA ARG A 58 12.98 -9.74 -8.25
C ARG A 58 12.47 -10.13 -9.63
N LEU A 59 12.02 -11.37 -9.80
CA LEU A 59 11.53 -11.87 -11.09
C LEU A 59 10.15 -11.27 -11.44
N ALA A 60 9.25 -11.13 -10.47
CA ALA A 60 7.96 -10.49 -10.67
C ALA A 60 8.12 -9.02 -11.08
N ARG A 61 9.04 -8.30 -10.46
CA ARG A 61 9.30 -6.89 -10.79
C ARG A 61 9.79 -6.69 -12.22
N VAL A 62 10.72 -7.51 -12.68
CA VAL A 62 11.20 -7.46 -14.07
C VAL A 62 10.05 -7.72 -15.04
N GLN A 63 9.21 -8.74 -14.77
CA GLN A 63 8.04 -9.01 -15.61
C GLN A 63 7.05 -7.85 -15.56
N THR A 64 6.76 -7.29 -14.38
CA THR A 64 5.84 -6.16 -14.23
C THR A 64 6.31 -4.93 -15.02
N VAL A 65 7.61 -4.62 -15.00
CA VAL A 65 8.19 -3.52 -15.80
C VAL A 65 7.95 -3.75 -17.30
N GLU A 66 8.23 -4.94 -17.81
CA GLU A 66 8.01 -5.30 -19.22
C GLU A 66 6.50 -5.32 -19.59
N MET A 67 5.63 -5.65 -18.65
CA MET A 67 4.17 -5.62 -18.81
C MET A 67 3.60 -4.19 -18.82
N GLY A 68 4.41 -3.15 -18.61
CA GLY A 68 3.97 -1.75 -18.62
C GLY A 68 3.88 -1.13 -17.23
N ALA A 69 4.64 -1.65 -16.27
CA ALA A 69 4.75 -1.22 -14.87
C ALA A 69 3.47 -1.42 -14.03
N SER A 70 2.54 -2.27 -14.51
CA SER A 70 1.33 -2.67 -13.77
C SER A 70 0.97 -4.11 -14.11
N ALA A 71 0.74 -4.92 -13.09
CA ALA A 71 0.33 -6.32 -13.25
C ALA A 71 -0.55 -6.76 -12.07
N LEU A 72 -1.41 -7.73 -12.31
CA LEU A 72 -2.14 -8.46 -11.26
C LEU A 72 -1.34 -9.71 -10.89
N VAL A 73 -1.27 -9.99 -9.60
CA VAL A 73 -0.59 -11.18 -9.08
C VAL A 73 -1.51 -12.02 -8.20
N SER A 74 -1.31 -13.33 -8.25
CA SER A 74 -1.86 -14.28 -7.29
C SER A 74 -0.68 -14.97 -6.63
N ILE A 75 -0.50 -14.72 -5.34
CA ILE A 75 0.67 -15.15 -4.54
C ILE A 75 0.22 -15.63 -3.17
N TYR A 76 1.12 -16.24 -2.42
CA TYR A 76 0.88 -16.74 -1.07
C TYR A 76 -0.37 -17.63 -1.00
N PRO A 77 -0.41 -18.76 -1.72
CA PRO A 77 -1.51 -19.70 -1.59
C PRO A 77 -1.62 -20.17 -0.14
N ALA A 78 -2.78 -19.94 0.47
CA ALA A 78 -2.97 -20.12 1.89
C ALA A 78 -4.20 -20.98 2.20
N THR A 79 -4.12 -21.76 3.26
CA THR A 79 -5.29 -22.41 3.86
C THR A 79 -6.09 -21.41 4.68
N GLY A 80 -7.39 -21.70 4.91
CA GLY A 80 -8.21 -20.86 5.78
C GLY A 80 -7.63 -20.70 7.20
N LYS A 81 -6.94 -21.72 7.72
CA LYS A 81 -6.26 -21.63 9.03
C LYS A 81 -5.10 -20.64 9.00
N GLN A 82 -4.28 -20.64 7.95
CA GLN A 82 -3.18 -19.68 7.79
C GLN A 82 -3.69 -18.25 7.63
N LEU A 83 -4.79 -18.05 6.89
CA LEU A 83 -5.43 -16.72 6.80
C LEU A 83 -5.95 -16.25 8.16
N GLN A 84 -6.52 -17.15 8.94
CA GLN A 84 -6.99 -16.84 10.29
C GLN A 84 -5.85 -16.46 11.24
N ASP A 85 -4.69 -17.15 11.14
CA ASP A 85 -3.59 -16.97 12.10
C ASP A 85 -2.64 -15.82 11.69
N TYR A 86 -2.47 -15.59 10.39
CA TYR A 86 -1.42 -14.70 9.86
C TYR A 86 -1.95 -13.51 9.07
N GLY A 87 -3.22 -13.53 8.70
CA GLY A 87 -3.82 -12.45 7.92
C GLY A 87 -4.21 -11.25 8.77
N ILE A 88 -4.29 -10.10 8.12
CA ILE A 88 -4.85 -8.87 8.67
C ILE A 88 -6.33 -8.85 8.28
N HIS A 89 -7.20 -8.97 9.28
CA HIS A 89 -8.62 -9.16 9.07
C HIS A 89 -9.37 -7.84 8.83
N ASN A 90 -10.55 -7.94 8.19
CA ASN A 90 -11.48 -6.84 7.92
C ASN A 90 -10.93 -5.76 6.99
N ILE A 91 -9.91 -6.04 6.19
CA ILE A 91 -9.27 -5.07 5.30
C ILE A 91 -10.16 -4.68 4.12
N VAL A 92 -10.94 -5.61 3.58
CA VAL A 92 -11.89 -5.31 2.51
C VAL A 92 -13.02 -4.44 3.06
N THR A 93 -13.56 -4.78 4.24
CA THR A 93 -14.56 -3.98 4.97
C THR A 93 -14.00 -2.59 5.26
N LEU A 94 -12.81 -2.46 5.83
CA LEU A 94 -12.16 -1.18 6.09
C LEU A 94 -12.02 -0.33 4.81
N SER A 95 -11.59 -0.95 3.71
CA SER A 95 -11.46 -0.27 2.41
C SER A 95 -12.82 0.24 1.90
N GLU A 96 -13.90 -0.52 2.11
CA GLU A 96 -15.25 -0.09 1.79
C GLU A 96 -15.68 1.10 2.65
N GLU A 97 -15.45 1.07 3.96
CA GLU A 97 -15.79 2.15 4.89
C GLU A 97 -15.02 3.43 4.56
N ILE A 98 -13.71 3.36 4.31
CA ILE A 98 -12.92 4.49 3.82
C ILE A 98 -13.51 5.05 2.52
N GLY A 99 -13.87 4.17 1.59
CA GLY A 99 -14.52 4.55 0.33
C GLY A 99 -15.87 5.26 0.53
N LYS A 100 -16.66 4.86 1.52
CA LYS A 100 -17.91 5.54 1.90
C LYS A 100 -17.63 6.95 2.42
N VAL A 101 -16.63 7.11 3.29
CA VAL A 101 -16.21 8.41 3.81
C VAL A 101 -15.74 9.33 2.68
N ILE A 102 -14.85 8.84 1.80
CA ILE A 102 -14.33 9.65 0.68
C ILE A 102 -15.46 10.18 -0.22
N ARG A 103 -16.48 9.37 -0.47
CA ARG A 103 -17.64 9.71 -1.33
C ARG A 103 -18.80 10.36 -0.58
N GLY A 104 -18.71 10.44 0.74
CA GLY A 104 -19.74 11.03 1.58
C GLY A 104 -19.92 12.54 1.34
N THR A 105 -21.07 13.08 1.79
CA THR A 105 -21.36 14.51 1.80
C THR A 105 -21.14 15.04 3.21
N TYR A 106 -20.35 16.08 3.33
CA TYR A 106 -19.97 16.71 4.60
C TYR A 106 -20.25 18.20 4.55
N ALA A 107 -20.40 18.83 5.69
CA ALA A 107 -20.62 20.27 5.77
C ALA A 107 -19.38 21.06 5.30
N ASP A 108 -18.20 20.55 5.62
CA ASP A 108 -16.91 21.13 5.22
C ASP A 108 -15.79 20.09 5.17
N GLU A 109 -14.60 20.51 4.75
CA GLU A 109 -13.40 19.65 4.63
C GLU A 109 -12.88 19.19 6.00
N GLN A 110 -13.17 19.91 7.07
CA GLN A 110 -12.74 19.52 8.42
C GLN A 110 -13.54 18.31 8.90
N GLU A 111 -14.87 18.33 8.72
CA GLU A 111 -15.73 17.20 9.05
C GLU A 111 -15.33 15.94 8.27
N LYS A 112 -15.03 16.07 6.97
CA LYS A 112 -14.55 14.96 6.14
C LYS A 112 -13.23 14.39 6.63
N ARG A 113 -12.26 15.24 6.99
CA ARG A 113 -10.97 14.80 7.54
C ARG A 113 -11.15 14.08 8.87
N GLN A 114 -11.98 14.61 9.75
CA GLN A 114 -12.28 13.95 11.02
C GLN A 114 -12.89 12.57 10.82
N ALA A 115 -13.83 12.42 9.89
CA ALA A 115 -14.41 11.12 9.54
C ALA A 115 -13.37 10.14 8.96
N LEU A 116 -12.38 10.62 8.19
CA LEU A 116 -11.28 9.80 7.70
C LEU A 116 -10.36 9.35 8.84
N VAL A 117 -10.00 10.23 9.75
CA VAL A 117 -9.19 9.90 10.93
C VAL A 117 -9.90 8.85 11.79
N GLU A 118 -11.20 9.01 12.02
CA GLU A 118 -12.01 8.07 12.82
C GLU A 118 -12.10 6.68 12.17
N VAL A 119 -12.42 6.60 10.88
CA VAL A 119 -12.59 5.30 10.18
C VAL A 119 -11.28 4.54 10.04
N THR A 120 -10.14 5.25 9.98
CA THR A 120 -8.81 4.64 9.85
C THR A 120 -8.12 4.40 11.19
N ASP A 121 -8.72 4.81 12.30
CA ASP A 121 -8.06 4.89 13.63
C ASP A 121 -6.71 5.61 13.53
N GLY A 122 -6.69 6.68 12.73
CA GLY A 122 -5.48 7.36 12.31
C GLY A 122 -5.20 8.63 13.08
N PHE A 123 -4.12 9.30 12.70
CA PHE A 123 -3.70 10.59 13.27
C PHE A 123 -3.41 11.58 12.15
N GLU A 124 -3.84 12.84 12.31
CA GLU A 124 -3.39 13.93 11.48
C GLU A 124 -1.96 14.31 11.88
N LEU A 125 -1.00 14.13 10.97
CA LEU A 125 0.41 14.40 11.22
C LEU A 125 0.80 15.84 10.88
N PHE A 126 0.22 16.40 9.81
CA PHE A 126 0.56 17.70 9.29
C PHE A 126 -0.49 18.21 8.32
N GLN A 127 -0.79 19.48 8.41
CA GLN A 127 -1.67 20.17 7.50
C GLN A 127 -0.91 21.18 6.67
N GLY A 128 -0.83 20.98 5.35
CA GLY A 128 0.01 21.83 4.51
C GLY A 128 -0.37 21.84 3.03
N LYS A 129 0.18 22.81 2.33
CA LYS A 129 0.12 22.94 0.88
C LYS A 129 1.34 22.31 0.25
N ILE A 130 1.15 21.46 -0.75
CA ILE A 130 2.26 20.90 -1.54
C ILE A 130 2.94 22.03 -2.30
N LEU A 131 4.25 22.17 -2.10
CA LEU A 131 5.12 23.12 -2.77
C LEU A 131 5.84 22.50 -3.96
N ASP A 132 6.32 21.25 -3.78
CA ASP A 132 7.14 20.55 -4.76
C ASP A 132 6.99 19.05 -4.64
N VAL A 133 7.16 18.35 -5.76
CA VAL A 133 7.17 16.89 -5.84
C VAL A 133 8.33 16.46 -6.73
N GLU A 134 9.38 15.98 -6.10
CA GLU A 134 10.51 15.36 -6.79
C GLU A 134 10.24 13.86 -6.94
N ARG A 135 10.47 13.31 -8.13
CA ARG A 135 10.31 11.86 -8.36
C ARG A 135 11.29 11.32 -9.38
N GLU A 136 11.72 10.09 -9.19
CA GLU A 136 12.60 9.34 -10.09
C GLU A 136 12.08 7.90 -10.19
N VAL A 137 12.08 7.33 -11.40
CA VAL A 137 11.80 5.89 -11.59
C VAL A 137 13.13 5.16 -11.68
N LYS A 138 13.39 4.25 -10.74
CA LYS A 138 14.62 3.49 -10.66
C LYS A 138 14.34 2.07 -10.15
N GLY A 139 14.85 1.07 -10.87
CA GLY A 139 14.71 -0.34 -10.48
C GLY A 139 13.27 -0.84 -10.39
N GLY A 140 12.33 -0.22 -11.14
CA GLY A 140 10.90 -0.55 -11.07
C GLY A 140 10.15 0.13 -9.92
N PHE A 141 10.80 1.04 -9.18
CA PHE A 141 10.18 1.84 -8.12
C PHE A 141 10.04 3.30 -8.54
N ASN A 142 8.97 3.94 -8.09
CA ASN A 142 8.77 5.38 -8.13
C ASN A 142 9.27 5.96 -6.80
N LEU A 143 10.49 6.47 -6.78
CA LEU A 143 11.15 7.06 -5.63
C LEU A 143 10.93 8.57 -5.62
N GLY A 144 10.84 9.18 -4.46
CA GLY A 144 10.82 10.63 -4.39
C GLY A 144 10.46 11.21 -3.04
N ARG A 145 10.16 12.52 -3.08
CA ARG A 145 9.71 13.26 -1.92
C ARG A 145 8.70 14.33 -2.28
N VAL A 146 7.80 14.60 -1.36
CA VAL A 146 6.83 15.68 -1.41
C VAL A 146 7.20 16.70 -0.34
N LYS A 147 7.35 17.97 -0.73
CA LYS A 147 7.57 19.09 0.20
C LYS A 147 6.27 19.84 0.42
N LEU A 148 5.96 20.14 1.68
CA LEU A 148 4.77 20.86 2.08
C LEU A 148 5.13 22.08 2.93
N SER A 149 4.40 23.17 2.74
CA SER A 149 4.41 24.33 3.66
C SER A 149 3.17 24.26 4.54
N GLY A 150 3.36 24.42 5.84
CA GLY A 150 2.31 24.30 6.82
C GLY A 150 1.19 25.34 6.68
N LEU A 151 -0.02 24.90 7.00
CA LEU A 151 -1.24 25.71 7.08
C LEU A 151 -1.86 25.56 8.47
N ASN A 152 -2.71 26.49 8.83
CA ASN A 152 -3.48 26.48 10.09
C ASN A 152 -2.57 26.24 11.32
N SER A 153 -2.76 25.12 12.02
CA SER A 153 -1.97 24.74 13.21
C SER A 153 -0.48 24.53 12.91
N ASP A 154 -0.14 24.22 11.66
CA ASP A 154 1.23 23.97 11.20
C ASP A 154 1.86 25.18 10.48
N ALA A 155 1.18 26.34 10.49
CA ALA A 155 1.67 27.54 9.82
C ALA A 155 3.07 27.92 10.31
N GLY A 156 3.99 28.10 9.36
CA GLY A 156 5.40 28.41 9.63
C GLY A 156 6.33 27.20 9.74
N SER A 157 5.78 25.98 9.72
CA SER A 157 6.55 24.74 9.64
C SER A 157 6.59 24.18 8.21
N GLU A 158 7.56 23.31 7.96
CA GLU A 158 7.69 22.56 6.70
C GLU A 158 7.60 21.07 6.97
N ALA A 159 7.01 20.31 6.03
CA ALA A 159 7.03 18.86 6.08
C ALA A 159 7.59 18.28 4.78
N VAL A 160 8.23 17.11 4.91
CA VAL A 160 8.71 16.31 3.79
C VAL A 160 8.20 14.89 3.94
N VAL A 161 7.58 14.36 2.89
CA VAL A 161 7.16 12.95 2.84
C VAL A 161 8.02 12.24 1.80
N HIS A 162 8.75 11.23 2.23
CA HIS A 162 9.55 10.36 1.36
C HIS A 162 8.73 9.15 0.96
N PHE A 163 8.84 8.76 -0.31
CA PHE A 163 8.11 7.60 -0.85
C PHE A 163 8.97 6.71 -1.74
N GLN A 164 8.64 5.43 -1.74
CA GLN A 164 9.07 4.41 -2.70
C GLN A 164 7.81 3.62 -3.10
N ASN A 165 7.15 4.03 -4.18
CA ASN A 165 5.76 3.75 -4.53
C ASN A 165 4.80 4.28 -3.45
N GLU A 166 4.91 3.77 -2.21
CA GLU A 166 4.16 4.13 -1.02
C GLU A 166 4.92 5.13 -0.16
N ASN A 167 4.19 5.91 0.65
CA ASN A 167 4.78 6.85 1.61
C ASN A 167 5.44 6.07 2.76
N LEU A 168 6.72 6.33 3.01
CA LEU A 168 7.52 5.59 3.99
C LEU A 168 7.90 6.42 5.21
N ILE A 169 8.29 7.67 5.02
CA ILE A 169 8.79 8.54 6.09
C ILE A 169 8.13 9.91 5.95
N ALA A 170 7.66 10.47 7.06
CA ALA A 170 7.25 11.86 7.16
C ALA A 170 8.14 12.60 8.15
N GLU A 171 8.63 13.76 7.73
CA GLU A 171 9.41 14.68 8.54
C GLU A 171 8.67 16.00 8.73
N LYS A 172 8.84 16.64 9.89
CA LYS A 172 8.42 18.01 10.16
C LYS A 172 9.61 18.77 10.71
N ASP A 173 9.95 19.90 10.07
CA ASP A 173 11.08 20.75 10.43
C ASP A 173 12.40 19.97 10.59
N GLY A 174 12.62 18.95 9.74
CA GLY A 174 13.79 18.08 9.73
C GLY A 174 13.79 16.97 10.79
N GLN A 175 12.70 16.78 11.52
CA GLN A 175 12.53 15.68 12.46
C GLN A 175 11.53 14.65 11.93
N VAL A 176 11.88 13.38 12.01
CA VAL A 176 10.97 12.28 11.65
C VAL A 176 9.80 12.26 12.63
N ILE A 177 8.58 12.40 12.10
CA ILE A 177 7.33 12.38 12.87
C ILE A 177 6.50 11.11 12.63
N ALA A 178 6.75 10.42 11.53
CA ALA A 178 6.18 9.11 11.25
C ALA A 178 7.07 8.34 10.28
N MET A 179 7.12 7.03 10.45
CA MET A 179 7.75 6.10 9.53
C MET A 179 6.98 4.79 9.50
N THR A 180 7.02 4.11 8.37
CA THR A 180 6.48 2.76 8.32
C THR A 180 7.48 1.80 8.98
N PRO A 181 7.01 0.86 9.80
CA PRO A 181 7.88 -0.22 10.26
C PRO A 181 8.36 -1.05 9.07
N ASP A 182 9.61 -1.48 9.14
CA ASP A 182 10.21 -2.44 8.19
C ASP A 182 9.67 -3.86 8.43
#